data_cd07466fc0cba8960f6f08ee5efcc62e
#
_entry.id   cd07466fc0cba8960f6f08ee5efcc62e
#
_cell.length_a   1.000
_cell.length_b   1.000
_cell.length_c   1.000
_cell.angle_alpha   90.00
_cell.angle_beta   90.00
_cell.angle_gamma   90.00
#
_symmetry.space_group_name_H-M   'P 1'
#
loop_
_entity.id
_entity.type
_entity.pdbx_description
1 polymer ?
#
loop_
_entity_poly.entity_id
_entity_poly.type
_entity_poly.pdbx_seq_one_letter_code
_entity_poly.pdbx_strand_id
1 'polypeptide(L)'
;VIPERIADIVKGIARGCEKANTALIGGETAEHPGLLSEDEFDIAGAATGVVDADKQLGSHRVKAGDVIIAMPASGFHANGYSLVRHILATQKLDLHKQYEGFAKSLGEILLTPTEIYTLDCLALIKAQSENIKTFSHITGGGLADNTARVIPDGLIAKYDRTTWALPGEMKFMAEIAKVPQTDMERTWNCGIGMVAIVDPAIADLTIKSLAARGMKAWIAGSIHAQNGPGAAALEGNYLTR
;
A
#
# COMPACT_ATOMS: atom_id res chain seq x y z
N VAL A 1 -30.41 4.79 10.23
CA VAL A 1 -29.72 4.64 8.91
C VAL A 1 -30.11 5.79 8.00
N ILE A 2 -29.14 6.38 7.30
CA ILE A 2 -29.34 7.39 6.26
C ILE A 2 -29.16 6.70 4.90
N PRO A 3 -30.24 6.42 4.16
CA PRO A 3 -30.21 5.60 2.94
C PRO A 3 -29.25 6.16 1.87
N GLU A 4 -29.19 7.47 1.68
CA GLU A 4 -28.34 8.14 0.69
C GLU A 4 -26.86 7.94 1.02
N ARG A 5 -26.48 8.00 2.29
CA ARG A 5 -25.11 7.73 2.76
C ARG A 5 -24.70 6.29 2.44
N ILE A 6 -25.58 5.34 2.76
CA ILE A 6 -25.32 3.93 2.45
C ILE A 6 -25.20 3.70 0.95
N ALA A 7 -26.08 4.29 0.14
CA ALA A 7 -26.00 4.20 -1.30
C ALA A 7 -24.66 4.72 -1.85
N ASP A 8 -24.14 5.81 -1.32
CA ASP A 8 -22.86 6.36 -1.75
C ASP A 8 -21.66 5.49 -1.31
N ILE A 9 -21.71 4.89 -0.12
CA ILE A 9 -20.72 3.91 0.34
C ILE A 9 -20.72 2.70 -0.62
N VAL A 10 -21.89 2.13 -0.91
CA VAL A 10 -22.03 0.97 -1.80
C VAL A 10 -21.55 1.28 -3.22
N LYS A 11 -21.81 2.47 -3.75
CA LYS A 11 -21.23 2.92 -5.03
C LYS A 11 -19.70 2.91 -5.02
N GLY A 12 -19.09 3.35 -3.91
CA GLY A 12 -17.63 3.30 -3.73
C GLY A 12 -17.11 1.86 -3.78
N ILE A 13 -17.76 0.95 -3.06
CA ILE A 13 -17.44 -0.49 -3.05
C ILE A 13 -17.60 -1.08 -4.45
N ALA A 14 -18.71 -0.82 -5.13
CA ALA A 14 -18.97 -1.31 -6.48
C ALA A 14 -17.89 -0.86 -7.48
N ARG A 15 -17.49 0.42 -7.45
CA ARG A 15 -16.37 0.92 -8.26
C ARG A 15 -15.04 0.21 -7.95
N GLY A 16 -14.79 -0.11 -6.67
CA GLY A 16 -13.63 -0.89 -6.27
C GLY A 16 -13.67 -2.30 -6.85
N CYS A 17 -14.83 -2.96 -6.78
CA CYS A 17 -15.06 -4.29 -7.35
C CYS A 17 -14.89 -4.30 -8.88
N GLU A 18 -15.42 -3.30 -9.58
CA GLU A 18 -15.23 -3.13 -11.04
C GLU A 18 -13.75 -3.01 -11.40
N LYS A 19 -13.00 -2.12 -10.70
CA LYS A 19 -11.55 -1.96 -10.91
C LYS A 19 -10.76 -3.22 -10.62
N ALA A 20 -11.16 -3.99 -9.61
CA ALA A 20 -10.54 -5.26 -9.26
C ALA A 20 -10.99 -6.42 -10.15
N ASN A 21 -11.97 -6.21 -11.03
CA ASN A 21 -12.67 -7.26 -11.79
C ASN A 21 -13.19 -8.38 -10.88
N THR A 22 -13.80 -7.99 -9.77
CA THR A 22 -14.31 -8.89 -8.73
C THR A 22 -15.82 -8.67 -8.60
N ALA A 23 -16.61 -9.73 -8.52
CA ALA A 23 -18.06 -9.63 -8.38
C ALA A 23 -18.41 -9.12 -6.96
N LEU A 24 -19.29 -8.14 -6.88
CA LEU A 24 -19.96 -7.77 -5.63
C LEU A 24 -21.19 -8.65 -5.49
N ILE A 25 -21.08 -9.71 -4.68
CA ILE A 25 -22.11 -10.77 -4.62
C ILE A 25 -23.18 -10.54 -3.54
N GLY A 26 -22.97 -9.58 -2.65
CA GLY A 26 -23.93 -9.27 -1.60
C GLY A 26 -23.40 -8.31 -0.56
N GLY A 27 -24.22 -8.03 0.39
CA GLY A 27 -23.95 -7.20 1.55
C GLY A 27 -25.21 -6.97 2.36
N GLU A 28 -25.04 -6.42 3.55
CA GLU A 28 -26.14 -6.02 4.42
C GLU A 28 -25.76 -4.77 5.21
N THR A 29 -26.77 -4.14 5.81
CA THR A 29 -26.61 -2.99 6.69
C THR A 29 -27.37 -3.27 7.97
N ALA A 30 -26.72 -3.06 9.10
CA ALA A 30 -27.33 -3.21 10.42
C ALA A 30 -27.16 -1.93 11.24
N GLU A 31 -28.12 -1.63 12.11
CA GLU A 31 -27.99 -0.58 13.11
C GLU A 31 -27.51 -1.21 14.42
N HIS A 32 -26.62 -0.50 15.12
CA HIS A 32 -26.07 -0.94 16.41
C HIS A 32 -26.35 0.14 17.48
N PRO A 33 -27.60 0.26 17.96
CA PRO A 33 -27.96 1.23 18.99
C PRO A 33 -27.14 1.02 20.26
N GLY A 34 -26.57 2.12 20.79
CA GLY A 34 -25.76 2.08 22.00
C GLY A 34 -24.30 1.62 21.80
N LEU A 35 -23.92 1.20 20.59
CA LEU A 35 -22.54 0.87 20.23
C LEU A 35 -21.92 1.95 19.33
N LEU A 36 -22.65 2.42 18.34
CA LEU A 36 -22.26 3.51 17.44
C LEU A 36 -23.18 4.71 17.64
N SER A 37 -22.66 5.92 17.53
CA SER A 37 -23.46 7.14 17.49
C SER A 37 -24.17 7.30 16.13
N GLU A 38 -25.13 8.24 16.02
CA GLU A 38 -25.96 8.42 14.82
C GLU A 38 -25.15 8.70 13.54
N ASP A 39 -24.00 9.35 13.69
CA ASP A 39 -23.11 9.74 12.57
C ASP A 39 -21.93 8.78 12.35
N GLU A 40 -21.74 7.83 13.25
CA GLU A 40 -20.69 6.83 13.12
C GLU A 40 -21.16 5.65 12.27
N PHE A 41 -20.22 5.10 11.50
CA PHE A 41 -20.42 3.86 10.77
C PHE A 41 -19.08 3.11 10.67
N ASP A 42 -19.18 1.82 10.49
CA ASP A 42 -18.06 0.94 10.18
C ASP A 42 -18.35 0.16 8.92
N ILE A 43 -17.31 -0.25 8.22
CA ILE A 43 -17.41 -1.03 6.98
C ILE A 43 -16.54 -2.27 7.13
N ALA A 44 -17.16 -3.42 7.04
CA ALA A 44 -16.46 -4.70 6.97
C ALA A 44 -16.71 -5.36 5.61
N GLY A 45 -15.74 -6.12 5.14
CA GLY A 45 -15.86 -6.86 3.89
C GLY A 45 -15.10 -8.17 3.94
N ALA A 46 -15.61 -9.15 3.21
CA ALA A 46 -14.92 -10.42 2.98
C ALA A 46 -14.76 -10.65 1.48
N ALA A 47 -13.59 -11.12 1.07
CA ALA A 47 -13.32 -11.49 -0.30
C ALA A 47 -12.86 -12.95 -0.37
N THR A 48 -13.34 -13.68 -1.36
CA THR A 48 -12.93 -15.06 -1.61
C THR A 48 -12.27 -15.14 -2.98
N GLY A 49 -11.09 -15.75 -3.02
CA GLY A 49 -10.37 -16.04 -4.25
C GLY A 49 -9.94 -17.50 -4.28
N VAL A 50 -9.52 -17.96 -5.45
CA VAL A 50 -9.01 -19.31 -5.64
C VAL A 50 -7.67 -19.28 -6.35
N VAL A 51 -6.80 -20.21 -5.99
CA VAL A 51 -5.51 -20.43 -6.64
C VAL A 51 -5.23 -21.93 -6.68
N ASP A 52 -4.62 -22.42 -7.76
CA ASP A 52 -4.14 -23.80 -7.83
C ASP A 52 -3.03 -23.99 -6.79
N ALA A 53 -3.05 -25.11 -6.06
CA ALA A 53 -2.15 -25.34 -4.94
C ALA A 53 -0.65 -25.28 -5.32
N ASP A 54 -0.33 -25.75 -6.52
CA ASP A 54 1.02 -25.74 -7.10
C ASP A 54 1.47 -24.38 -7.62
N LYS A 55 0.53 -23.42 -7.76
CA LYS A 55 0.79 -22.07 -8.25
C LYS A 55 0.83 -21.00 -7.16
N GLN A 56 0.71 -21.40 -5.90
CA GLN A 56 0.78 -20.44 -4.80
C GLN A 56 2.10 -19.67 -4.81
N LEU A 57 2.00 -18.34 -4.72
CA LEU A 57 3.14 -17.46 -4.45
C LEU A 57 3.37 -17.38 -2.93
N GLY A 58 4.61 -17.11 -2.54
CA GLY A 58 4.88 -16.96 -1.11
C GLY A 58 6.37 -16.98 -0.78
N SER A 59 6.68 -16.90 0.51
CA SER A 59 8.04 -16.85 1.03
C SER A 59 8.91 -18.02 0.57
N HIS A 60 8.33 -19.20 0.37
CA HIS A 60 9.05 -20.41 -0.10
C HIS A 60 9.70 -20.26 -1.48
N ARG A 61 9.30 -19.24 -2.27
CA ARG A 61 9.88 -18.94 -3.59
C ARG A 61 11.01 -17.91 -3.54
N VAL A 62 11.09 -17.13 -2.46
CA VAL A 62 12.03 -16.00 -2.32
C VAL A 62 13.45 -16.50 -2.09
N LYS A 63 14.42 -15.91 -2.78
CA LYS A 63 15.83 -16.27 -2.72
C LYS A 63 16.73 -15.04 -2.60
N ALA A 64 17.93 -15.21 -2.05
CA ALA A 64 18.95 -14.18 -2.11
C ALA A 64 19.27 -13.84 -3.59
N GLY A 65 19.39 -12.54 -3.88
CA GLY A 65 19.55 -12.00 -5.22
C GLY A 65 18.25 -11.62 -5.93
N ASP A 66 17.08 -12.02 -5.43
CA ASP A 66 15.80 -11.53 -5.96
C ASP A 66 15.69 -10.02 -5.81
N VAL A 67 14.93 -9.39 -6.70
CA VAL A 67 14.78 -7.94 -6.81
C VAL A 67 13.41 -7.50 -6.26
N ILE A 68 13.40 -6.38 -5.59
CA ILE A 68 12.20 -5.75 -5.04
C ILE A 68 11.71 -4.68 -6.01
N ILE A 69 10.57 -4.92 -6.65
CA ILE A 69 9.87 -3.95 -7.51
C ILE A 69 8.81 -3.25 -6.68
N ALA A 70 8.93 -1.93 -6.54
CA ALA A 70 7.95 -1.10 -5.89
C ALA A 70 6.89 -0.60 -6.87
N MET A 71 5.64 -0.63 -6.45
CA MET A 71 4.50 -0.01 -7.11
C MET A 71 4.02 1.17 -6.26
N PRO A 72 3.83 2.36 -6.86
CA PRO A 72 3.53 3.57 -6.11
C PRO A 72 2.20 3.46 -5.37
N ALA A 73 2.12 4.11 -4.21
CA ALA A 73 0.87 4.40 -3.54
C ALA A 73 0.19 5.63 -4.17
N SER A 74 -1.14 5.70 -4.08
CA SER A 74 -1.94 6.85 -4.50
C SER A 74 -1.99 7.97 -3.44
N GLY A 75 -1.45 7.73 -2.25
CA GLY A 75 -1.46 8.58 -1.07
C GLY A 75 -1.30 7.74 0.19
N PHE A 76 -1.88 8.17 1.31
CA PHE A 76 -1.83 7.42 2.59
C PHE A 76 -2.52 6.05 2.53
N HIS A 77 -3.34 5.82 1.51
CA HIS A 77 -4.26 4.69 1.46
C HIS A 77 -5.27 4.72 2.62
N ALA A 78 -5.51 3.59 3.28
CA ALA A 78 -6.45 3.50 4.40
C ALA A 78 -5.75 3.21 5.75
N ASN A 79 -4.44 3.41 5.84
CA ASN A 79 -3.66 3.05 7.04
C ASN A 79 -2.95 4.28 7.64
N GLY A 80 -2.69 4.20 8.95
CA GLY A 80 -1.97 5.25 9.67
C GLY A 80 -2.78 6.52 9.93
N TYR A 81 -4.10 6.50 9.75
CA TYR A 81 -4.98 7.67 9.96
C TYR A 81 -5.11 8.10 11.42
N SER A 82 -4.80 7.25 12.38
CA SER A 82 -4.70 7.65 13.78
C SER A 82 -3.64 8.73 13.97
N LEU A 83 -2.46 8.57 13.35
CA LEU A 83 -1.41 9.58 13.36
C LEU A 83 -1.83 10.83 12.56
N VAL A 84 -2.42 10.65 11.37
CA VAL A 84 -2.94 11.77 10.55
C VAL A 84 -3.94 12.61 11.34
N ARG A 85 -4.94 11.99 11.97
CA ARG A 85 -5.94 12.70 12.79
C ARG A 85 -5.32 13.39 13.99
N HIS A 86 -4.34 12.77 14.65
CA HIS A 86 -3.60 13.39 15.74
C HIS A 86 -2.88 14.66 15.26
N ILE A 87 -2.20 14.61 14.12
CA ILE A 87 -1.50 15.76 13.52
C ILE A 87 -2.51 16.86 13.17
N LEU A 88 -3.61 16.53 12.49
CA LEU A 88 -4.66 17.48 12.14
C LEU A 88 -5.16 18.25 13.39
N ALA A 89 -5.42 17.53 14.47
CA ALA A 89 -5.93 18.12 15.70
C ALA A 89 -4.88 18.98 16.43
N THR A 90 -3.66 18.48 16.59
CA THR A 90 -2.59 19.15 17.34
C THR A 90 -2.03 20.35 16.61
N GLN A 91 -1.91 20.27 15.28
CA GLN A 91 -1.41 21.36 14.45
C GLN A 91 -2.55 22.28 13.96
N LYS A 92 -3.81 21.97 14.31
CA LYS A 92 -5.01 22.73 13.92
C LYS A 92 -5.08 22.97 12.41
N LEU A 93 -4.81 21.91 11.62
CA LEU A 93 -4.83 22.00 10.17
C LEU A 93 -6.25 22.06 9.64
N ASP A 94 -6.48 22.99 8.70
CA ASP A 94 -7.76 23.14 8.03
C ASP A 94 -7.83 22.22 6.81
N LEU A 95 -8.78 21.29 6.80
CA LEU A 95 -9.01 20.33 5.72
C LEU A 95 -9.48 20.98 4.41
N HIS A 96 -10.10 22.16 4.48
CA HIS A 96 -10.57 22.88 3.30
C HIS A 96 -9.47 23.76 2.67
N LYS A 97 -8.36 23.95 3.38
CA LYS A 97 -7.26 24.76 2.90
C LYS A 97 -6.38 23.99 1.92
N GLN A 98 -6.01 24.65 0.84
CA GLN A 98 -4.92 24.26 -0.05
C GLN A 98 -3.61 24.79 0.51
N TYR A 99 -2.73 23.90 0.95
CA TYR A 99 -1.40 24.28 1.45
C TYR A 99 -0.41 24.43 0.30
N GLU A 100 0.68 25.13 0.55
CA GLU A 100 1.74 25.33 -0.45
C GLU A 100 2.28 23.98 -0.96
N GLY A 101 2.47 23.91 -2.27
CA GLY A 101 2.92 22.68 -2.94
C GLY A 101 1.82 21.67 -3.28
N PHE A 102 0.57 21.91 -2.88
CA PHE A 102 -0.55 21.01 -3.18
C PHE A 102 -1.49 21.60 -4.25
N ALA A 103 -1.97 20.74 -5.15
CA ALA A 103 -2.94 21.13 -6.18
C ALA A 103 -4.40 21.11 -5.70
N LYS A 104 -4.66 20.53 -4.51
CA LYS A 104 -5.99 20.34 -3.93
C LYS A 104 -5.99 20.73 -2.45
N SER A 105 -7.18 20.82 -1.84
CA SER A 105 -7.29 20.96 -0.40
C SER A 105 -6.71 19.76 0.34
N LEU A 106 -6.29 19.94 1.58
CA LEU A 106 -5.73 18.86 2.39
C LEU A 106 -6.75 17.70 2.56
N GLY A 107 -8.02 18.03 2.75
CA GLY A 107 -9.08 17.01 2.86
C GLY A 107 -9.22 16.17 1.61
N GLU A 108 -9.20 16.79 0.41
CA GLU A 108 -9.25 16.04 -0.85
C GLU A 108 -8.04 15.12 -1.05
N ILE A 109 -6.85 15.55 -0.62
CA ILE A 109 -5.63 14.73 -0.67
C ILE A 109 -5.77 13.54 0.28
N LEU A 110 -6.20 13.78 1.51
CA LEU A 110 -6.39 12.73 2.52
C LEU A 110 -7.52 11.75 2.16
N LEU A 111 -8.49 12.16 1.33
CA LEU A 111 -9.56 11.30 0.83
C LEU A 111 -9.20 10.58 -0.48
N THR A 112 -7.95 10.66 -0.95
CA THR A 112 -7.54 9.93 -2.15
C THR A 112 -7.74 8.42 -1.94
N PRO A 113 -8.52 7.73 -2.80
CA PRO A 113 -8.78 6.31 -2.65
C PRO A 113 -7.49 5.48 -2.75
N THR A 114 -7.46 4.38 -2.01
CA THR A 114 -6.39 3.37 -2.11
C THR A 114 -6.26 2.86 -3.54
N GLU A 115 -5.04 2.77 -4.05
CA GLU A 115 -4.75 2.16 -5.35
C GLU A 115 -5.12 0.68 -5.36
N ILE A 116 -5.71 0.21 -6.45
CA ILE A 116 -6.17 -1.17 -6.62
C ILE A 116 -5.19 -1.89 -7.58
N TYR A 117 -4.36 -2.74 -7.02
CA TYR A 117 -3.27 -3.45 -7.74
C TYR A 117 -3.69 -4.79 -8.35
N THR A 118 -4.94 -5.21 -8.16
CA THR A 118 -5.41 -6.58 -8.47
C THR A 118 -5.09 -6.98 -9.90
N LEU A 119 -5.52 -6.19 -10.88
CA LEU A 119 -5.34 -6.51 -12.29
C LEU A 119 -3.88 -6.44 -12.74
N ASP A 120 -3.08 -5.59 -12.11
CA ASP A 120 -1.65 -5.46 -12.40
C ASP A 120 -0.88 -6.67 -11.88
N CYS A 121 -1.13 -7.07 -10.64
CA CYS A 121 -0.54 -8.28 -10.07
C CYS A 121 -0.97 -9.55 -10.85
N LEU A 122 -2.25 -9.67 -11.20
CA LEU A 122 -2.74 -10.80 -12.00
C LEU A 122 -2.12 -10.84 -13.39
N ALA A 123 -1.91 -9.68 -14.03
CA ALA A 123 -1.24 -9.60 -15.34
C ALA A 123 0.22 -10.08 -15.25
N LEU A 124 0.95 -9.69 -14.21
CA LEU A 124 2.31 -10.16 -13.96
C LEU A 124 2.35 -11.67 -13.74
N ILE A 125 1.46 -12.21 -12.89
CA ILE A 125 1.37 -13.64 -12.61
C ILE A 125 1.09 -14.40 -13.90
N LYS A 126 0.12 -13.95 -14.70
CA LYS A 126 -0.25 -14.58 -15.97
C LYS A 126 0.91 -14.62 -16.97
N ALA A 127 1.71 -13.57 -17.01
CA ALA A 127 2.82 -13.45 -17.96
C ALA A 127 4.08 -14.21 -17.53
N GLN A 128 4.32 -14.32 -16.19
CA GLN A 128 5.66 -14.70 -15.68
C GLN A 128 5.59 -15.44 -14.32
N SER A 129 4.60 -16.31 -14.10
CA SER A 129 4.31 -16.95 -12.81
C SER A 129 5.53 -17.61 -12.15
N GLU A 130 6.41 -18.24 -12.92
CA GLU A 130 7.60 -18.94 -12.40
C GLU A 130 8.64 -17.99 -11.79
N ASN A 131 8.69 -16.76 -12.28
CA ASN A 131 9.68 -15.76 -11.89
C ASN A 131 9.16 -14.74 -10.89
N ILE A 132 7.84 -14.68 -10.67
CA ILE A 132 7.24 -13.93 -9.57
C ILE A 132 7.31 -14.77 -8.31
N LYS A 133 7.92 -14.23 -7.26
CA LYS A 133 8.08 -14.96 -6.00
C LYS A 133 6.90 -14.74 -5.07
N THR A 134 6.61 -13.47 -4.79
CA THR A 134 5.52 -13.06 -3.90
C THR A 134 5.19 -11.59 -4.09
N PHE A 135 4.07 -11.17 -3.50
CA PHE A 135 3.69 -9.76 -3.35
C PHE A 135 3.56 -9.42 -1.87
N SER A 136 3.78 -8.15 -1.53
CA SER A 136 3.49 -7.59 -0.22
C SER A 136 2.67 -6.32 -0.38
N HIS A 137 1.43 -6.30 0.11
CA HIS A 137 0.60 -5.09 0.18
C HIS A 137 0.97 -4.31 1.44
N ILE A 138 1.34 -3.04 1.26
CA ILE A 138 1.83 -2.21 2.35
C ILE A 138 0.65 -1.55 3.06
N THR A 139 0.45 -1.94 4.30
CA THR A 139 -0.63 -1.52 5.18
C THR A 139 -0.08 -1.03 6.53
N GLY A 140 -0.84 -1.13 7.61
CA GLY A 140 -0.36 -0.81 8.96
C GLY A 140 0.90 -1.59 9.32
N GLY A 141 1.87 -0.93 9.93
CA GLY A 141 3.22 -1.43 10.17
C GLY A 141 4.26 -0.92 9.16
N GLY A 142 3.80 -0.28 8.07
CA GLY A 142 4.68 0.31 7.06
C GLY A 142 5.39 -0.69 6.17
N LEU A 143 6.37 -0.20 5.43
CA LEU A 143 7.04 -0.97 4.37
C LEU A 143 7.80 -2.19 4.91
N ALA A 144 8.60 -1.99 5.97
CA ALA A 144 9.46 -3.05 6.52
C ALA A 144 8.64 -4.21 7.11
N ASP A 145 7.69 -3.92 8.02
CA ASP A 145 6.94 -4.97 8.72
C ASP A 145 6.07 -5.78 7.76
N ASN A 146 5.44 -5.14 6.77
CA ASN A 146 4.63 -5.86 5.78
C ASN A 146 5.48 -6.73 4.86
N THR A 147 6.64 -6.24 4.43
CA THR A 147 7.55 -7.02 3.59
C THR A 147 8.14 -8.19 4.37
N ALA A 148 8.54 -8.00 5.62
CA ALA A 148 9.10 -9.08 6.45
C ALA A 148 8.20 -10.32 6.53
N ARG A 149 6.86 -10.15 6.48
CA ARG A 149 5.89 -11.24 6.52
C ARG A 149 6.01 -12.22 5.35
N VAL A 150 6.59 -11.79 4.25
CA VAL A 150 6.75 -12.61 3.03
C VAL A 150 8.20 -12.99 2.75
N ILE A 151 9.12 -12.68 3.67
CA ILE A 151 10.53 -13.06 3.60
C ILE A 151 10.78 -14.29 4.46
N PRO A 152 11.38 -15.37 3.96
CA PRO A 152 11.69 -16.54 4.75
C PRO A 152 12.87 -16.30 5.69
N ASP A 153 13.01 -17.15 6.71
CA ASP A 153 14.17 -17.18 7.59
C ASP A 153 15.47 -17.33 6.78
N GLY A 154 16.52 -16.68 7.24
CA GLY A 154 17.81 -16.62 6.57
C GLY A 154 17.92 -15.55 5.49
N LEU A 155 16.87 -14.76 5.24
CA LEU A 155 16.87 -13.69 4.25
C LEU A 155 16.39 -12.35 4.83
N ILE A 156 16.85 -11.25 4.20
CA ILE A 156 16.43 -9.89 4.49
C ILE A 156 16.16 -9.14 3.17
N ALA A 157 15.03 -8.43 3.13
CA ALA A 157 14.73 -7.45 2.10
C ALA A 157 15.40 -6.11 2.45
N LYS A 158 16.27 -5.60 1.60
CA LYS A 158 16.93 -4.30 1.78
C LYS A 158 16.41 -3.32 0.75
N TYR A 159 15.78 -2.26 1.24
CA TYR A 159 15.30 -1.13 0.43
C TYR A 159 16.34 -0.03 0.40
N ASP A 160 16.56 0.54 -0.77
CA ASP A 160 17.40 1.72 -0.97
C ASP A 160 16.51 2.96 -1.12
N ARG A 161 16.43 3.78 -0.06
CA ARG A 161 15.64 5.03 -0.05
C ARG A 161 16.07 6.02 -1.11
N THR A 162 17.29 5.91 -1.63
CA THR A 162 17.78 6.81 -2.69
C THR A 162 17.09 6.57 -4.04
N THR A 163 16.22 5.56 -4.15
CA THR A 163 15.50 5.23 -5.38
C THR A 163 14.14 5.96 -5.51
N TRP A 164 13.63 6.57 -4.42
CA TRP A 164 12.39 7.35 -4.49
C TRP A 164 12.36 8.52 -3.51
N ALA A 165 11.46 9.47 -3.76
CA ALA A 165 11.16 10.56 -2.84
C ALA A 165 9.88 10.27 -2.07
N LEU A 166 9.78 10.78 -0.84
CA LEU A 166 8.52 10.74 -0.09
C LEU A 166 7.43 11.52 -0.83
N PRO A 167 6.18 11.04 -0.85
CA PRO A 167 5.04 11.82 -1.30
C PRO A 167 4.94 13.15 -0.55
N GLY A 168 4.56 14.21 -1.27
CA GLY A 168 4.53 15.56 -0.71
C GLY A 168 3.66 15.70 0.52
N GLU A 169 2.50 15.04 0.53
CA GLU A 169 1.57 15.01 1.65
C GLU A 169 2.14 14.32 2.90
N MET A 170 2.90 13.24 2.73
CA MET A 170 3.54 12.55 3.85
C MET A 170 4.71 13.37 4.40
N LYS A 171 5.51 13.96 3.50
CA LYS A 171 6.58 14.87 3.88
C LYS A 171 6.04 16.07 4.66
N PHE A 172 4.99 16.74 4.15
CA PHE A 172 4.33 17.86 4.80
C PHE A 172 3.84 17.50 6.21
N MET A 173 3.11 16.39 6.34
CA MET A 173 2.57 15.95 7.63
C MET A 173 3.69 15.60 8.63
N ALA A 174 4.75 14.93 8.17
CA ALA A 174 5.87 14.58 9.02
C ALA A 174 6.66 15.82 9.49
N GLU A 175 6.92 16.77 8.60
CA GLU A 175 7.68 17.99 8.92
C GLU A 175 6.91 18.90 9.88
N ILE A 176 5.62 19.15 9.64
CA ILE A 176 4.83 20.10 10.46
C ILE A 176 4.65 19.57 11.90
N ALA A 177 4.57 18.26 12.07
CA ALA A 177 4.41 17.63 13.39
C ALA A 177 5.75 17.10 13.96
N LYS A 178 6.86 17.26 13.24
CA LYS A 178 8.19 16.75 13.61
C LYS A 178 8.18 15.25 13.93
N VAL A 179 7.46 14.49 13.12
CA VAL A 179 7.38 13.02 13.27
C VAL A 179 8.76 12.42 12.97
N PRO A 180 9.33 11.63 13.88
CA PRO A 180 10.59 10.92 13.59
C PRO A 180 10.44 10.02 12.37
N GLN A 181 11.47 9.93 11.54
CA GLN A 181 11.46 9.11 10.33
C GLN A 181 11.09 7.65 10.61
N THR A 182 11.58 7.08 11.70
CA THR A 182 11.29 5.71 12.13
C THR A 182 9.80 5.49 12.42
N ASP A 183 9.15 6.48 13.04
CA ASP A 183 7.73 6.39 13.38
C ASP A 183 6.85 6.58 12.13
N MET A 184 7.25 7.48 11.24
CA MET A 184 6.63 7.65 9.93
C MET A 184 6.67 6.35 9.13
N GLU A 185 7.84 5.71 9.02
CA GLU A 185 8.06 4.48 8.25
C GLU A 185 7.34 3.26 8.81
N ARG A 186 7.07 3.23 10.13
CA ARG A 186 6.26 2.19 10.77
C ARG A 186 4.76 2.43 10.64
N THR A 187 4.36 3.65 10.31
CA THR A 187 2.94 4.04 10.30
C THR A 187 2.39 4.16 8.88
N TRP A 188 3.18 4.73 7.96
CA TRP A 188 2.75 5.03 6.60
C TRP A 188 3.50 4.18 5.56
N ASN A 189 2.92 4.12 4.37
CA ASN A 189 3.48 3.36 3.24
C ASN A 189 4.68 4.06 2.57
N CYS A 190 5.00 5.30 2.93
CA CYS A 190 6.09 6.12 2.40
C CYS A 190 6.13 6.19 0.86
N GLY A 191 4.97 6.08 0.20
CA GLY A 191 4.83 6.17 -1.25
C GLY A 191 4.87 4.83 -1.99
N ILE A 192 5.03 3.71 -1.28
CA ILE A 192 5.00 2.36 -1.86
C ILE A 192 3.76 1.63 -1.33
N GLY A 193 2.81 1.31 -2.21
CA GLY A 193 1.58 0.65 -1.78
C GLY A 193 1.58 -0.86 -1.99
N MET A 194 2.33 -1.34 -2.99
CA MET A 194 2.50 -2.76 -3.28
C MET A 194 3.95 -3.05 -3.66
N VAL A 195 4.42 -4.21 -3.28
CA VAL A 195 5.75 -4.71 -3.65
C VAL A 195 5.61 -6.05 -4.36
N ALA A 196 6.35 -6.23 -5.44
CA ALA A 196 6.58 -7.53 -6.06
C ALA A 196 8.04 -7.96 -5.84
N ILE A 197 8.25 -9.17 -5.35
CA ILE A 197 9.59 -9.79 -5.31
C ILE A 197 9.69 -10.71 -6.51
N VAL A 198 10.71 -10.48 -7.34
CA VAL A 198 10.85 -11.13 -8.64
C VAL A 198 12.29 -11.62 -8.87
N ASP A 199 12.42 -12.59 -9.77
CA ASP A 199 13.73 -13.00 -10.27
C ASP A 199 14.42 -11.82 -10.97
N PRO A 200 15.72 -11.57 -10.75
CA PRO A 200 16.42 -10.45 -11.38
C PRO A 200 16.37 -10.47 -12.91
N ALA A 201 16.29 -11.66 -13.53
CA ALA A 201 16.22 -11.80 -15.00
C ALA A 201 14.96 -11.16 -15.60
N ILE A 202 13.89 -10.97 -14.81
CA ILE A 202 12.63 -10.38 -15.29
C ILE A 202 12.36 -8.97 -14.75
N ALA A 203 13.25 -8.38 -13.97
CA ALA A 203 13.01 -7.10 -13.32
C ALA A 203 12.61 -5.98 -14.32
N ASP A 204 13.39 -5.80 -15.38
CA ASP A 204 13.11 -4.81 -16.43
C ASP A 204 11.80 -5.09 -17.17
N LEU A 205 11.52 -6.37 -17.45
CA LEU A 205 10.30 -6.77 -18.13
C LEU A 205 9.07 -6.52 -17.24
N THR A 206 9.20 -6.76 -15.92
CA THR A 206 8.17 -6.47 -14.93
C THR A 206 7.84 -4.98 -14.91
N ILE A 207 8.87 -4.11 -14.84
CA ILE A 207 8.69 -2.65 -14.87
C ILE A 207 8.03 -2.20 -16.18
N LYS A 208 8.48 -2.71 -17.33
CA LYS A 208 7.88 -2.38 -18.65
C LYS A 208 6.43 -2.84 -18.73
N SER A 209 6.10 -4.01 -18.21
CA SER A 209 4.73 -4.53 -18.19
C SER A 209 3.81 -3.67 -17.32
N LEU A 210 4.27 -3.22 -16.17
CA LEU A 210 3.53 -2.29 -15.30
C LEU A 210 3.39 -0.91 -15.94
N ALA A 211 4.45 -0.39 -16.57
CA ALA A 211 4.42 0.89 -17.28
C ALA A 211 3.42 0.90 -18.45
N ALA A 212 3.33 -0.20 -19.20
CA ALA A 212 2.33 -0.36 -20.27
C ALA A 212 0.88 -0.33 -19.76
N ARG A 213 0.68 -0.57 -18.47
CA ARG A 213 -0.61 -0.49 -17.75
C ARG A 213 -0.81 0.84 -17.03
N GLY A 214 0.11 1.80 -17.19
CA GLY A 214 0.06 3.12 -16.58
C GLY A 214 0.69 3.23 -15.19
N MET A 215 1.29 2.15 -14.67
CA MET A 215 1.87 2.12 -13.33
C MET A 215 3.39 2.37 -13.39
N LYS A 216 3.86 3.41 -12.71
CA LYS A 216 5.28 3.79 -12.65
C LYS A 216 6.00 2.99 -11.55
N ALA A 217 6.32 1.74 -11.84
CA ALA A 217 7.09 0.89 -10.93
C ALA A 217 8.61 1.11 -11.10
N TRP A 218 9.39 0.75 -10.06
CA TRP A 218 10.84 0.85 -10.07
C TRP A 218 11.49 -0.21 -9.17
N ILE A 219 12.80 -0.44 -9.35
CA ILE A 219 13.58 -1.27 -8.42
C ILE A 219 13.82 -0.44 -7.16
N ALA A 220 13.30 -0.91 -6.02
CA ALA A 220 13.45 -0.26 -4.72
C ALA A 220 14.46 -0.96 -3.81
N GLY A 221 14.98 -2.12 -4.21
CA GLY A 221 15.91 -2.89 -3.41
C GLY A 221 16.08 -4.32 -3.87
N SER A 222 16.63 -5.15 -3.00
CA SER A 222 16.93 -6.56 -3.29
C SER A 222 16.92 -7.43 -2.04
N ILE A 223 16.93 -8.75 -2.24
CA ILE A 223 16.93 -9.75 -1.17
C ILE A 223 18.36 -10.24 -0.92
N HIS A 224 18.75 -10.26 0.34
CA HIS A 224 20.08 -10.65 0.78
C HIS A 224 20.02 -11.81 1.78
N ALA A 225 21.11 -12.58 1.86
CA ALA A 225 21.28 -13.56 2.94
C ALA A 225 21.54 -12.85 4.26
N GLN A 226 21.01 -13.39 5.35
CA GLN A 226 21.31 -12.99 6.72
C GLN A 226 21.20 -14.19 7.66
N ASN A 227 21.55 -14.00 8.94
CA ASN A 227 21.24 -14.98 9.98
C ASN A 227 20.01 -14.51 10.76
N GLY A 228 19.06 -15.42 11.00
CA GLY A 228 17.86 -15.15 11.80
C GLY A 228 16.54 -15.15 11.00
N PRO A 229 15.46 -14.68 11.62
CA PRO A 229 14.13 -14.66 11.01
C PRO A 229 14.09 -13.75 9.79
N GLY A 230 13.12 -13.99 8.91
CA GLY A 230 12.84 -13.14 7.77
C GLY A 230 12.61 -11.69 8.19
N ALA A 231 13.26 -10.75 7.50
CA ALA A 231 13.26 -9.35 7.88
C ALA A 231 13.23 -8.40 6.68
N ALA A 232 12.98 -7.12 6.95
CA ALA A 232 13.17 -6.06 5.97
C ALA A 232 13.75 -4.81 6.64
N ALA A 233 14.57 -4.07 5.91
CA ALA A 233 15.22 -2.85 6.37
C ALA A 233 15.24 -1.80 5.25
N LEU A 234 15.21 -0.53 5.65
CA LEU A 234 15.35 0.61 4.75
C LEU A 234 16.71 1.27 5.00
N GLU A 235 17.51 1.43 3.95
CA GLU A 235 18.86 1.99 4.01
C GLU A 235 18.94 3.30 3.19
N GLY A 236 19.92 4.15 3.46
CA GLY A 236 20.10 5.44 2.76
C GLY A 236 19.10 6.52 3.16
N ASN A 237 19.02 7.57 2.39
CA ASN A 237 18.11 8.71 2.58
C ASN A 237 17.17 8.85 1.39
N TYR A 238 15.95 9.33 1.63
CA TYR A 238 15.00 9.64 0.55
C TYR A 238 15.54 10.72 -0.38
N LEU A 239 15.18 10.63 -1.66
CA LEU A 239 15.45 11.71 -2.60
C LEU A 239 14.81 13.02 -2.13
N THR A 240 15.58 14.08 -2.15
CA THR A 240 15.06 15.44 -1.99
C THR A 240 14.50 15.90 -3.34
N ARG A 241 13.19 16.16 -3.38
CA ARG A 241 12.56 16.88 -4.50
C ARG A 241 12.50 18.36 -4.20
#